data_39692c9a4018f695364f16aa1c4e74da
#
_entry.id   39692c9a4018f695364f16aa1c4e74da
#
_cell.length_a   1.000
_cell.length_b   1.000
_cell.length_c   1.000
_cell.angle_alpha   90.00
_cell.angle_beta   90.00
_cell.angle_gamma   90.00
#
_symmetry.space_group_name_H-M   'P 1'
#
loop_
_entity.id
_entity.type
_entity.pdbx_description
1 polymer ?
#
loop_
_entity_poly.entity_id
_entity_poly.type
_entity_poly.pdbx_seq_one_letter_code
_entity_poly.pdbx_strand_id
1 'polypeptide(L)'
;GSEMCIRDRLDPFDTKAFRENPMDFFVVCTDVRTGEPIYHKCRTGDAEDIRWMQASASMPLAAKIVKIGHYQLLDGGVADSIPVRFFESIGYKRNLIILTQPKGFVKQKNKMLPLIRARYVRYPAFVEAVADRHQRYNETLAYISMLEQSGRAFVIRPPIPLEIPSMERDPAQLRRVYETGRAVAQIQIDKIAAYVEECKAAPEE
;
A
#
# COMPACT_ATOMS: atom_id res chain seq x y z
N GLY A 1 -4.26 -16.04 15.26
CA GLY A 1 -2.88 -16.38 15.00
C GLY A 1 -2.17 -15.25 14.27
N SER A 2 -0.88 -15.06 14.52
CA SER A 2 -0.12 -14.07 13.77
C SER A 2 -0.06 -14.47 12.30
N GLU A 3 0.03 -13.53 11.36
CA GLU A 3 0.24 -13.78 9.92
C GLU A 3 1.41 -14.74 9.66
N MET A 4 2.42 -14.74 10.54
CA MET A 4 3.54 -15.66 10.51
C MET A 4 3.12 -17.13 10.66
N CYS A 5 2.14 -17.44 11.54
CA CYS A 5 1.65 -18.83 11.71
C CYS A 5 0.88 -19.34 10.48
N ILE A 6 0.18 -18.46 9.77
CA ILE A 6 -0.52 -18.81 8.53
C ILE A 6 0.48 -19.12 7.44
N ARG A 7 1.50 -18.28 7.26
CA ARG A 7 2.55 -18.45 6.23
C ARG A 7 3.42 -19.69 6.45
N ASP A 8 3.72 -20.01 7.71
CA ASP A 8 4.67 -21.09 8.01
C ASP A 8 4.05 -22.48 7.91
N ARG A 9 2.72 -22.61 8.00
CA ARG A 9 2.04 -23.91 8.10
C ARG A 9 0.87 -24.11 7.17
N LEU A 10 0.05 -23.08 6.93
CA LEU A 10 -1.18 -23.19 6.16
C LEU A 10 -1.03 -22.72 4.71
N ASP A 11 -0.20 -21.72 4.49
CA ASP A 11 0.08 -21.14 3.17
C ASP A 11 1.54 -20.67 3.16
N PRO A 12 2.52 -21.59 2.98
CA PRO A 12 3.92 -21.25 2.98
C PRO A 12 4.26 -20.34 1.81
N PHE A 13 5.04 -19.28 2.11
CA PHE A 13 5.50 -18.35 1.09
C PHE A 13 6.47 -19.08 0.13
N ASP A 14 6.12 -19.12 -1.16
CA ASP A 14 6.96 -19.72 -2.18
C ASP A 14 8.13 -18.80 -2.56
N THR A 15 9.22 -18.91 -1.79
CA THR A 15 10.43 -18.12 -1.99
C THR A 15 11.10 -18.41 -3.34
N LYS A 16 10.91 -19.61 -3.90
CA LYS A 16 11.47 -19.99 -5.20
C LYS A 16 10.73 -19.23 -6.32
N ALA A 17 9.40 -19.34 -6.37
CA ALA A 17 8.58 -18.61 -7.33
C ALA A 17 8.77 -17.08 -7.22
N PHE A 18 8.90 -16.56 -6.00
CA PHE A 18 9.17 -15.13 -5.77
C PHE A 18 10.51 -14.70 -6.37
N ARG A 19 11.57 -15.49 -6.17
CA ARG A 19 12.93 -15.20 -6.63
C ARG A 19 13.08 -15.34 -8.15
N GLU A 20 12.36 -16.27 -8.75
CA GLU A 20 12.37 -16.53 -10.19
C GLU A 20 11.47 -15.56 -10.98
N ASN A 21 10.61 -14.81 -10.29
CA ASN A 21 9.73 -13.83 -10.92
C ASN A 21 10.53 -12.60 -11.36
N PRO A 22 10.44 -12.17 -12.64
CA PRO A 22 11.17 -11.02 -13.15
C PRO A 22 10.63 -9.66 -12.66
N MET A 23 9.48 -9.63 -11.98
CA MET A 23 8.87 -8.40 -11.49
C MET A 23 9.60 -7.87 -10.25
N ASP A 24 9.85 -6.57 -10.22
CA ASP A 24 10.34 -5.90 -9.03
C ASP A 24 9.20 -5.73 -8.02
N PHE A 25 9.44 -6.16 -6.78
CA PHE A 25 8.48 -6.01 -5.69
C PHE A 25 9.01 -5.05 -4.63
N PHE A 26 8.26 -3.98 -4.38
CA PHE A 26 8.58 -2.99 -3.36
C PHE A 26 7.56 -3.00 -2.25
N VAL A 27 8.02 -2.81 -1.02
CA VAL A 27 7.18 -2.50 0.14
C VAL A 27 7.50 -1.12 0.66
N VAL A 28 6.48 -0.42 1.14
CA VAL A 28 6.63 0.90 1.77
C VAL A 28 6.51 0.74 3.28
N CYS A 29 7.45 1.32 4.02
CA CYS A 29 7.41 1.42 5.47
C CYS A 29 7.55 2.88 5.89
N THR A 30 7.14 3.23 7.10
CA THR A 30 7.41 4.55 7.70
C THR A 30 8.48 4.38 8.78
N ASP A 31 9.61 5.09 8.68
CA ASP A 31 10.56 5.17 9.80
C ASP A 31 9.99 6.10 10.86
N VAL A 32 9.73 5.55 12.06
CA VAL A 32 9.10 6.32 13.15
C VAL A 32 9.99 7.44 13.69
N ARG A 33 11.31 7.40 13.43
CA ARG A 33 12.22 8.44 13.90
C ARG A 33 12.16 9.70 13.05
N THR A 34 11.96 9.53 11.73
CA THR A 34 11.95 10.63 10.77
C THR A 34 10.55 10.98 10.27
N GLY A 35 9.58 10.04 10.39
CA GLY A 35 8.25 10.17 9.79
C GLY A 35 8.23 9.94 8.27
N GLU A 36 9.39 9.67 7.65
CA GLU A 36 9.56 9.54 6.22
C GLU A 36 9.29 8.13 5.71
N PRO A 37 8.87 7.98 4.43
CA PRO A 37 8.69 6.68 3.81
C PRO A 37 10.04 6.04 3.48
N ILE A 38 10.12 4.73 3.69
CA ILE A 38 11.23 3.88 3.23
C ILE A 38 10.67 2.92 2.20
N TYR A 39 11.22 2.95 0.99
CA TYR A 39 10.86 2.06 -0.11
C TYR A 39 11.90 0.95 -0.20
N HIS A 40 11.52 -0.25 0.21
CA HIS A 40 12.40 -1.41 0.20
C HIS A 40 12.06 -2.34 -0.96
N LYS A 41 13.05 -2.63 -1.80
CA LYS A 41 12.94 -3.61 -2.87
C LYS A 41 13.21 -5.01 -2.31
N CYS A 42 12.17 -5.83 -2.20
CA CYS A 42 12.30 -7.24 -1.83
C CYS A 42 12.85 -8.03 -3.03
N ARG A 43 13.88 -8.84 -2.80
CA ARG A 43 14.61 -9.52 -3.88
C ARG A 43 14.56 -11.03 -3.80
N THR A 44 14.54 -11.57 -2.60
CA THR A 44 14.76 -13.00 -2.35
C THR A 44 13.55 -13.69 -1.74
N GLY A 45 12.67 -12.92 -1.09
CA GLY A 45 11.57 -13.47 -0.32
C GLY A 45 12.03 -14.23 0.93
N ASP A 46 13.25 -14.00 1.38
CA ASP A 46 13.82 -14.63 2.59
C ASP A 46 13.26 -14.01 3.88
N ALA A 47 13.81 -14.42 5.01
CA ALA A 47 13.36 -13.94 6.32
C ALA A 47 13.50 -12.42 6.50
N GLU A 48 14.46 -11.78 5.84
CA GLU A 48 14.63 -10.33 5.91
C GLU A 48 13.56 -9.62 5.09
N ASP A 49 13.32 -10.03 3.85
CA ASP A 49 12.23 -9.48 3.02
C ASP A 49 10.86 -9.68 3.69
N ILE A 50 10.62 -10.85 4.30
CA ILE A 50 9.40 -11.11 5.07
C ILE A 50 9.26 -10.14 6.25
N ARG A 51 10.36 -9.78 6.92
CA ARG A 51 10.31 -8.77 8.00
C ARG A 51 9.97 -7.38 7.47
N TRP A 52 10.45 -7.00 6.28
CA TRP A 52 10.05 -5.76 5.62
C TRP A 52 8.56 -5.75 5.27
N MET A 53 8.03 -6.85 4.72
CA MET A 53 6.58 -7.01 4.46
C MET A 53 5.77 -6.90 5.77
N GLN A 54 6.23 -7.53 6.86
CA GLN A 54 5.61 -7.42 8.18
C GLN A 54 5.62 -5.97 8.69
N ALA A 55 6.74 -5.26 8.51
CA ALA A 55 6.85 -3.85 8.92
C ALA A 55 5.85 -2.98 8.15
N SER A 56 5.74 -3.21 6.83
CA SER A 56 4.80 -2.51 5.95
C SER A 56 3.33 -2.70 6.35
N ALA A 57 2.99 -3.85 6.96
CA ALA A 57 1.65 -4.17 7.46
C ALA A 57 1.45 -3.84 8.95
N SER A 58 2.45 -3.26 9.62
CA SER A 58 2.43 -2.99 11.07
C SER A 58 1.72 -1.68 11.40
N MET A 59 0.38 -1.73 11.54
CA MET A 59 -0.44 -0.54 11.83
C MET A 59 -0.11 0.08 13.20
N PRO A 60 -0.04 1.43 13.30
CA PRO A 60 0.10 2.13 14.57
C PRO A 60 -0.98 1.72 15.58
N LEU A 61 -0.60 1.62 16.85
CA LEU A 61 -1.41 1.15 17.99
C LEU A 61 -1.74 -0.36 17.97
N ALA A 62 -1.85 -0.99 16.81
CA ALA A 62 -2.19 -2.42 16.68
C ALA A 62 -0.95 -3.32 16.68
N ALA A 63 0.19 -2.83 16.20
CA ALA A 63 1.43 -3.57 16.10
C ALA A 63 2.59 -2.91 16.87
N LYS A 64 3.65 -3.68 17.09
CA LYS A 64 4.92 -3.19 17.65
C LYS A 64 5.77 -2.59 16.53
N ILE A 65 6.64 -1.62 16.89
CA ILE A 65 7.66 -1.12 15.96
C ILE A 65 8.59 -2.27 15.58
N VAL A 66 8.75 -2.48 14.28
CA VAL A 66 9.65 -3.49 13.71
C VAL A 66 11.02 -2.85 13.51
N LYS A 67 12.07 -3.50 14.04
CA LYS A 67 13.45 -3.02 13.90
C LYS A 67 14.17 -3.86 12.84
N ILE A 68 14.71 -3.21 11.79
CA ILE A 68 15.51 -3.85 10.75
C ILE A 68 16.76 -2.99 10.54
N GLY A 69 17.94 -3.54 10.86
CA GLY A 69 19.17 -2.77 10.87
C GLY A 69 19.05 -1.55 11.78
N HIS A 70 19.26 -0.37 11.21
CA HIS A 70 19.14 0.91 11.92
C HIS A 70 17.71 1.51 11.85
N TYR A 71 16.80 0.92 11.09
CA TYR A 71 15.44 1.42 10.94
C TYR A 71 14.51 1.00 12.08
N GLN A 72 13.54 1.85 12.38
CA GLN A 72 12.43 1.58 13.30
C GLN A 72 11.12 1.84 12.54
N LEU A 73 10.45 0.77 12.12
CA LEU A 73 9.45 0.80 11.07
C LEU A 73 8.04 0.50 11.56
N LEU A 74 7.08 1.18 10.96
CA LEU A 74 5.65 0.88 11.00
C LEU A 74 5.07 0.96 9.57
N ASP A 75 3.75 0.75 9.46
CA ASP A 75 2.96 0.76 8.23
C ASP A 75 3.32 1.94 7.31
N GLY A 76 3.65 1.63 6.07
CA GLY A 76 4.02 2.60 5.04
C GLY A 76 2.90 3.56 4.66
N GLY A 77 1.65 3.13 4.83
CA GLY A 77 0.50 3.96 4.57
C GLY A 77 0.37 5.19 5.50
N VAL A 78 1.25 5.35 6.49
CA VAL A 78 1.37 6.58 7.28
C VAL A 78 2.08 7.66 6.50
N ALA A 79 3.26 7.37 5.95
CA ALA A 79 4.08 8.34 5.21
C ALA A 79 3.67 8.44 3.73
N ASP A 80 3.51 7.30 3.05
CA ASP A 80 3.07 7.23 1.65
C ASP A 80 2.11 6.06 1.45
N SER A 81 0.82 6.35 1.36
CA SER A 81 -0.24 5.34 1.22
C SER A 81 -0.36 4.80 -0.21
N ILE A 82 0.07 5.56 -1.23
CA ILE A 82 -0.05 5.21 -2.65
C ILE A 82 1.21 5.74 -3.35
N PRO A 83 2.27 4.93 -3.47
CA PRO A 83 3.62 5.37 -3.82
C PRO A 83 3.81 5.67 -5.31
N VAL A 84 2.84 6.29 -5.98
CA VAL A 84 2.89 6.57 -7.42
C VAL A 84 4.06 7.48 -7.79
N ARG A 85 4.33 8.52 -6.99
CA ARG A 85 5.44 9.46 -7.25
C ARG A 85 6.80 8.78 -7.11
N PHE A 86 6.93 7.84 -6.17
CA PHE A 86 8.13 7.03 -6.05
C PHE A 86 8.36 6.19 -7.31
N PHE A 87 7.34 5.48 -7.80
CA PHE A 87 7.47 4.68 -9.02
C PHE A 87 7.81 5.53 -10.24
N GLU A 88 7.22 6.72 -10.37
CA GLU A 88 7.61 7.66 -11.43
C GLU A 88 9.07 8.12 -11.31
N SER A 89 9.55 8.36 -10.08
CA SER A 89 10.92 8.80 -9.84
C SER A 89 11.98 7.76 -10.20
N ILE A 90 11.62 6.48 -10.19
CA ILE A 90 12.48 5.36 -10.57
C ILE A 90 12.22 4.84 -11.99
N GLY A 91 11.47 5.61 -12.82
CA GLY A 91 11.32 5.37 -14.24
C GLY A 91 9.98 4.78 -14.70
N TYR A 92 9.09 4.36 -13.80
CA TYR A 92 7.77 3.83 -14.16
C TYR A 92 6.79 4.96 -14.48
N LYS A 93 6.79 5.45 -15.70
CA LYS A 93 5.99 6.60 -16.14
C LYS A 93 4.50 6.30 -16.39
N ARG A 94 4.14 5.03 -16.55
CA ARG A 94 2.77 4.55 -16.69
C ARG A 94 2.45 3.57 -15.58
N ASN A 95 1.32 3.76 -14.90
CA ASN A 95 0.98 3.01 -13.70
C ASN A 95 -0.43 2.44 -13.75
N LEU A 96 -0.59 1.16 -13.37
CA LEU A 96 -1.88 0.60 -13.03
C LEU A 96 -2.05 0.71 -11.52
N ILE A 97 -3.08 1.47 -11.09
CA ILE A 97 -3.28 1.81 -9.69
C ILE A 97 -4.57 1.18 -9.17
N ILE A 98 -4.47 0.41 -8.09
CA ILE A 98 -5.63 -0.20 -7.43
C ILE A 98 -5.92 0.57 -6.15
N LEU A 99 -7.09 1.20 -6.09
CA LEU A 99 -7.56 1.94 -4.92
C LEU A 99 -8.66 1.19 -4.19
N THR A 100 -8.69 1.32 -2.87
CA THR A 100 -9.73 0.75 -2.00
C THR A 100 -10.87 1.71 -1.72
N GLN A 101 -10.78 2.94 -2.22
CA GLN A 101 -11.77 3.99 -2.02
C GLN A 101 -12.36 4.43 -3.37
N PRO A 102 -13.66 4.79 -3.42
CA PRO A 102 -14.32 5.22 -4.63
C PRO A 102 -13.83 6.61 -5.09
N LYS A 103 -14.20 6.97 -6.32
CA LYS A 103 -13.93 8.31 -6.85
C LYS A 103 -14.62 9.38 -5.98
N GLY A 104 -13.90 10.47 -5.70
CA GLY A 104 -14.40 11.57 -4.85
C GLY A 104 -14.24 11.32 -3.35
N PHE A 105 -13.63 10.22 -2.94
CA PHE A 105 -13.32 10.02 -1.52
C PHE A 105 -12.36 11.09 -1.00
N VAL A 106 -12.68 11.64 0.18
CA VAL A 106 -11.83 12.60 0.90
C VAL A 106 -11.48 12.03 2.26
N LYS A 107 -10.19 11.77 2.47
CA LYS A 107 -9.68 11.26 3.74
C LYS A 107 -9.76 12.32 4.82
N GLN A 108 -10.38 11.97 5.95
CA GLN A 108 -10.54 12.82 7.11
C GLN A 108 -9.35 12.69 8.08
N LYS A 109 -9.20 13.69 8.95
CA LYS A 109 -8.21 13.67 10.04
C LYS A 109 -8.36 12.42 10.89
N ASN A 110 -7.23 11.88 11.36
CA ASN A 110 -7.24 10.70 12.20
C ASN A 110 -7.80 11.01 13.59
N LYS A 111 -8.95 10.42 13.92
CA LYS A 111 -9.61 10.60 15.23
C LYS A 111 -8.80 10.04 16.40
N MET A 112 -7.89 9.09 16.13
CA MET A 112 -7.02 8.49 17.15
C MET A 112 -5.73 9.29 17.39
N LEU A 113 -5.57 10.46 16.77
CA LEU A 113 -4.35 11.28 16.89
C LEU A 113 -3.96 11.60 18.35
N PRO A 114 -4.88 11.90 19.29
CA PRO A 114 -4.51 12.11 20.70
C PRO A 114 -3.86 10.87 21.34
N LEU A 115 -4.40 9.68 21.05
CA LEU A 115 -3.85 8.43 21.55
C LEU A 115 -2.49 8.12 20.90
N ILE A 116 -2.33 8.39 19.61
CA ILE A 116 -1.07 8.24 18.88
C ILE A 116 0.00 9.17 19.48
N ARG A 117 -0.35 10.42 19.77
CA ARG A 117 0.57 11.38 20.43
C ARG A 117 1.05 10.84 21.79
N ALA A 118 0.16 10.34 22.61
CA ALA A 118 0.51 9.76 23.91
C ALA A 118 1.42 8.52 23.77
N ARG A 119 1.08 7.63 22.82
CA ARG A 119 1.81 6.36 22.62
C ARG A 119 3.19 6.55 21.99
N TYR A 120 3.33 7.52 21.09
CA TYR A 120 4.54 7.78 20.30
C TYR A 120 5.22 9.11 20.68
N VAL A 121 5.14 9.52 21.96
CA VAL A 121 5.73 10.76 22.47
C VAL A 121 7.24 10.89 22.15
N ARG A 122 7.95 9.77 22.05
CA ARG A 122 9.39 9.73 21.71
C ARG A 122 9.66 9.85 20.20
N TYR A 123 8.63 9.90 19.36
CA TYR A 123 8.71 9.94 17.90
C TYR A 123 7.86 11.09 17.36
N PRO A 124 8.22 12.36 17.65
CA PRO A 124 7.42 13.51 17.25
C PRO A 124 7.21 13.60 15.74
N ALA A 125 8.24 13.31 14.93
CA ALA A 125 8.14 13.31 13.47
C ALA A 125 7.12 12.27 12.94
N PHE A 126 7.05 11.09 13.56
CA PHE A 126 6.03 10.11 13.23
C PHE A 126 4.61 10.61 13.57
N VAL A 127 4.45 11.26 14.73
CA VAL A 127 3.15 11.85 15.13
C VAL A 127 2.71 12.90 14.13
N GLU A 128 3.62 13.75 13.65
CA GLU A 128 3.36 14.74 12.60
C GLU A 128 2.99 14.07 11.28
N ALA A 129 3.73 13.04 10.88
CA ALA A 129 3.40 12.23 9.70
C ALA A 129 1.98 11.65 9.76
N VAL A 130 1.52 11.18 10.92
CA VAL A 130 0.13 10.71 11.11
C VAL A 130 -0.87 11.87 11.07
N ALA A 131 -0.53 13.02 11.64
CA ALA A 131 -1.40 14.19 11.65
C ALA A 131 -1.70 14.70 10.24
N ASP A 132 -0.68 14.73 9.37
CA ASP A 132 -0.76 15.26 8.01
C ASP A 132 -1.12 14.21 6.95
N ARG A 133 -1.21 12.94 7.36
CA ARG A 133 -1.55 11.83 6.45
C ARG A 133 -2.76 12.10 5.58
N HIS A 134 -3.80 12.72 6.12
CA HIS A 134 -5.04 13.00 5.38
C HIS A 134 -4.82 13.99 4.25
N GLN A 135 -3.98 15.00 4.44
CA GLN A 135 -3.64 16.00 3.40
C GLN A 135 -2.84 15.33 2.28
N ARG A 136 -1.73 14.66 2.62
CA ARG A 136 -0.91 13.96 1.64
C ARG A 136 -1.70 12.92 0.84
N TYR A 137 -2.57 12.17 1.50
CA TYR A 137 -3.44 11.20 0.82
C TYR A 137 -4.36 11.86 -0.19
N ASN A 138 -5.02 12.98 0.18
CA ASN A 138 -5.93 13.70 -0.71
C ASN A 138 -5.18 14.38 -1.88
N GLU A 139 -3.99 14.90 -1.64
CA GLU A 139 -3.09 15.43 -2.68
C GLU A 139 -2.67 14.32 -3.66
N THR A 140 -2.36 13.13 -3.15
CA THR A 140 -2.03 11.97 -3.99
C THR A 140 -3.24 11.53 -4.81
N LEU A 141 -4.46 11.52 -4.27
CA LEU A 141 -5.67 11.22 -5.05
C LEU A 141 -5.93 12.26 -6.16
N ALA A 142 -5.71 13.54 -5.88
CA ALA A 142 -5.81 14.58 -6.90
C ALA A 142 -4.77 14.38 -8.01
N TYR A 143 -3.54 14.07 -7.64
CA TYR A 143 -2.47 13.76 -8.59
C TYR A 143 -2.80 12.52 -9.45
N ILE A 144 -3.29 11.45 -8.84
CA ILE A 144 -3.73 10.25 -9.56
C ILE A 144 -4.85 10.57 -10.55
N SER A 145 -5.78 11.46 -10.19
CA SER A 145 -6.83 11.91 -11.11
C SER A 145 -6.27 12.65 -12.34
N MET A 146 -5.20 13.42 -12.19
CA MET A 146 -4.50 14.05 -13.32
C MET A 146 -3.82 13.01 -14.20
N LEU A 147 -3.17 12.00 -13.61
CA LEU A 147 -2.53 10.90 -14.34
C LEU A 147 -3.57 10.06 -15.11
N GLU A 148 -4.72 9.79 -14.50
CA GLU A 148 -5.84 9.07 -15.13
C GLU A 148 -6.37 9.84 -16.34
N GLN A 149 -6.57 11.17 -16.23
CA GLN A 149 -7.04 12.03 -17.32
C GLN A 149 -6.03 12.13 -18.47
N SER A 150 -4.74 12.10 -18.18
CA SER A 150 -3.67 12.15 -19.19
C SER A 150 -3.30 10.79 -19.79
N GLY A 151 -3.99 9.70 -19.39
CA GLY A 151 -3.67 8.34 -19.84
C GLY A 151 -2.38 7.74 -19.27
N ARG A 152 -1.75 8.42 -18.30
CA ARG A 152 -0.53 7.94 -17.63
C ARG A 152 -0.81 6.97 -16.49
N ALA A 153 -2.07 6.87 -16.04
CA ALA A 153 -2.49 5.87 -15.09
C ALA A 153 -3.82 5.24 -15.49
N PHE A 154 -3.91 3.92 -15.32
CA PHE A 154 -5.18 3.19 -15.32
C PHE A 154 -5.57 2.91 -13.87
N VAL A 155 -6.77 3.35 -13.45
CA VAL A 155 -7.17 3.29 -12.04
C VAL A 155 -8.35 2.34 -11.86
N ILE A 156 -8.14 1.29 -11.07
CA ILE A 156 -9.18 0.35 -10.63
C ILE A 156 -9.63 0.78 -9.24
N ARG A 157 -10.93 1.01 -9.04
CA ARG A 157 -11.48 1.41 -7.75
C ARG A 157 -12.92 0.90 -7.57
N PRO A 158 -13.38 0.69 -6.34
CA PRO A 158 -14.77 0.34 -6.10
C PRO A 158 -15.69 1.49 -6.53
N PRO A 159 -16.90 1.19 -7.09
CA PRO A 159 -17.85 2.22 -7.51
C PRO A 159 -18.48 2.98 -6.34
N ILE A 160 -18.58 2.33 -5.18
CA ILE A 160 -19.16 2.86 -3.94
C ILE A 160 -18.25 2.52 -2.74
N PRO A 161 -18.39 3.16 -1.59
CA PRO A 161 -17.67 2.80 -0.37
C PRO A 161 -17.89 1.33 0.01
N LEU A 162 -16.81 0.66 0.43
CA LEU A 162 -16.86 -0.78 0.76
C LEU A 162 -17.54 -1.07 2.10
N GLU A 163 -17.73 -0.06 2.97
CA GLU A 163 -18.37 -0.16 4.28
C GLU A 163 -17.85 -1.32 5.13
N ILE A 164 -16.53 -1.42 5.22
CA ILE A 164 -15.84 -2.46 6.00
C ILE A 164 -14.87 -1.82 6.98
N PRO A 165 -14.83 -2.25 8.25
CA PRO A 165 -13.81 -1.81 9.21
C PRO A 165 -12.41 -2.23 8.77
N SER A 166 -11.38 -1.42 9.14
CA SER A 166 -9.99 -1.72 8.80
C SER A 166 -9.45 -3.01 9.44
N MET A 167 -10.11 -3.52 10.46
CA MET A 167 -9.72 -4.75 11.19
C MET A 167 -10.88 -5.75 11.21
N GLU A 168 -11.55 -5.92 10.08
CA GLU A 168 -12.63 -6.90 9.94
C GLU A 168 -12.10 -8.32 10.09
N ARG A 169 -12.89 -9.18 10.76
CA ARG A 169 -12.58 -10.61 10.97
C ARG A 169 -13.71 -11.55 10.55
N ASP A 170 -14.86 -11.00 10.20
CA ASP A 170 -15.98 -11.80 9.70
C ASP A 170 -15.65 -12.31 8.28
N PRO A 171 -15.52 -13.62 8.07
CA PRO A 171 -15.21 -14.18 6.76
C PRO A 171 -16.25 -13.84 5.69
N ALA A 172 -17.52 -13.66 6.07
CA ALA A 172 -18.58 -13.32 5.14
C ALA A 172 -18.39 -11.88 4.59
N GLN A 173 -18.04 -10.92 5.47
CA GLN A 173 -17.75 -9.55 5.07
C GLN A 173 -16.48 -9.48 4.21
N LEU A 174 -15.44 -10.19 4.58
CA LEU A 174 -14.20 -10.27 3.80
C LEU A 174 -14.45 -10.86 2.41
N ARG A 175 -15.26 -11.95 2.31
CA ARG A 175 -15.66 -12.54 1.03
C ARG A 175 -16.46 -11.56 0.19
N ARG A 176 -17.44 -10.86 0.77
CA ARG A 176 -18.22 -9.83 0.07
C ARG A 176 -17.33 -8.79 -0.58
N VAL A 177 -16.34 -8.26 0.15
CA VAL A 177 -15.41 -7.25 -0.37
C VAL A 177 -14.50 -7.85 -1.44
N TYR A 178 -14.02 -9.07 -1.26
CA TYR A 178 -13.24 -9.79 -2.27
C TYR A 178 -14.02 -9.94 -3.58
N GLU A 179 -15.27 -10.42 -3.53
CA GLU A 179 -16.11 -10.58 -4.72
C GLU A 179 -16.41 -9.24 -5.41
N THR A 180 -16.60 -8.17 -4.62
CA THR A 180 -16.73 -6.81 -5.16
C THR A 180 -15.49 -6.39 -5.94
N GLY A 181 -14.30 -6.56 -5.38
CA GLY A 181 -13.04 -6.23 -6.05
C GLY A 181 -12.83 -7.05 -7.31
N ARG A 182 -13.12 -8.35 -7.24
CA ARG A 182 -13.03 -9.26 -8.38
C ARG A 182 -13.97 -8.87 -9.53
N ALA A 183 -15.22 -8.56 -9.22
CA ALA A 183 -16.20 -8.14 -10.21
C ALA A 183 -15.81 -6.83 -10.89
N VAL A 184 -15.32 -5.84 -10.12
CA VAL A 184 -14.83 -4.57 -10.67
C VAL A 184 -13.65 -4.77 -11.62
N ALA A 185 -12.70 -5.63 -11.28
CA ALA A 185 -11.57 -5.93 -12.14
C ALA A 185 -12.01 -6.71 -13.40
N GLN A 186 -12.91 -7.67 -13.26
CA GLN A 186 -13.37 -8.51 -14.36
C GLN A 186 -14.14 -7.72 -15.43
N ILE A 187 -14.97 -6.75 -15.04
CA ILE A 187 -15.66 -5.84 -15.97
C ILE A 187 -14.66 -4.99 -16.79
N GLN A 188 -13.47 -4.76 -16.27
CA GLN A 188 -12.47 -3.90 -16.89
C GLN A 188 -11.29 -4.68 -17.52
N ILE A 189 -11.34 -6.02 -17.53
CA ILE A 189 -10.18 -6.86 -17.88
C ILE A 189 -9.64 -6.55 -19.28
N ASP A 190 -10.50 -6.35 -20.27
CA ASP A 190 -10.08 -6.05 -21.64
C ASP A 190 -9.41 -4.67 -21.73
N LYS A 191 -9.91 -3.68 -20.98
CA LYS A 191 -9.31 -2.34 -20.91
C LYS A 191 -7.96 -2.36 -20.19
N ILE A 192 -7.85 -3.18 -19.14
CA ILE A 192 -6.57 -3.38 -18.42
C ILE A 192 -5.55 -4.02 -19.37
N ALA A 193 -5.95 -5.07 -20.10
CA ALA A 193 -5.07 -5.73 -21.05
C ALA A 193 -4.60 -4.75 -22.15
N ALA A 194 -5.51 -3.98 -22.74
CA ALA A 194 -5.17 -2.97 -23.74
C ALA A 194 -4.18 -1.93 -23.18
N TYR A 195 -4.43 -1.41 -21.98
CA TYR A 195 -3.52 -0.45 -21.33
C TYR A 195 -2.12 -1.03 -21.10
N VAL A 196 -2.01 -2.29 -20.67
CA VAL A 196 -0.73 -2.97 -20.46
C VAL A 196 0.03 -3.14 -21.79
N GLU A 197 -0.65 -3.52 -22.86
CA GLU A 197 -0.01 -3.64 -24.18
C GLU A 197 0.45 -2.28 -24.73
N GLU A 198 -0.34 -1.22 -24.56
CA GLU A 198 0.11 0.15 -24.87
C GLU A 198 1.35 0.57 -24.09
N CYS A 199 1.45 0.16 -22.79
CA CYS A 199 2.63 0.45 -21.99
C CYS A 199 3.88 -0.26 -22.50
N LYS A 200 3.75 -1.49 -23.01
CA LYS A 200 4.87 -2.25 -23.59
C LYS A 200 5.31 -1.70 -24.96
N ALA A 201 4.38 -1.15 -25.73
CA ALA A 201 4.64 -0.62 -27.06
C ALA A 201 5.22 0.82 -27.02
N ALA A 202 5.11 1.53 -25.91
CA ALA A 202 5.62 2.88 -25.77
C ALA A 202 7.17 2.84 -25.70
N PRO A 203 7.89 3.64 -26.52
CA PRO A 203 9.35 3.71 -26.41
C PRO A 203 9.76 4.20 -25.03
N GLU A 204 10.87 3.66 -24.53
CA GLU A 204 11.55 4.19 -23.34
C GLU A 204 12.05 5.60 -23.67
N GLU A 205 11.36 6.64 -23.21
CA GLU A 205 11.80 8.04 -23.26
C GLU A 205 12.70 8.40 -22.07
#